data_31d57cf1a1bd0b7056b6510649df9fe9
#
_entry.id   31d57cf1a1bd0b7056b6510649df9fe9
#
_cell.length_a   1.000
_cell.length_b   1.000
_cell.length_c   1.000
_cell.angle_alpha   90.00
_cell.angle_beta   90.00
_cell.angle_gamma   90.00
#
_symmetry.space_group_name_H-M   'P 1'
#
loop_
_entity.id
_entity.type
_entity.pdbx_description
1 polymer ?
#
loop_
_entity_poly.entity_id
_entity_poly.type
_entity_poly.pdbx_seq_one_letter_code
_entity_poly.pdbx_strand_id
1 'polypeptide(L)'
;MLCQNVCYSDRMSKDGDSYIIRPNPLDPRLTERVSGVDQTGSRIETSVTVERALTIFLNSQEIVTAMTISDYPEYLAIGYLLNQHMLLPDDVVTGVDYDEELSVVVVRTKRKTNYEKKLKKKVQTSGCAQGTVFGDLMEALENVTLPKAELRTSWLYALTQKINTTPSLYLEAGAIHGCVLAQRDEPLVYMEDVGRHNAVDKIAGWMFREKVSAADKIFYTTGRLTSEMVIKTVRMGIPILISRSGFTAWGVELARKANLTLIGRARGKRFVALAGEDRIVFDQDLAFVEDESAKHRRKAAVHDD
;
A
#
# COMPACT_ATOMS: atom_id res chain seq x y z
N MET A 1 -0.37 32.70 9.51
CA MET A 1 0.90 31.98 9.36
C MET A 1 0.92 31.31 8.00
N LEU A 2 1.83 31.72 7.12
CA LEU A 2 1.91 31.30 5.72
C LEU A 2 2.44 29.87 5.67
N CYS A 3 1.61 28.89 5.24
CA CYS A 3 2.10 27.59 4.80
C CYS A 3 3.01 27.80 3.58
N GLN A 4 4.29 27.63 3.74
CA GLN A 4 5.23 27.54 2.63
C GLN A 4 4.87 26.31 1.80
N ASN A 5 4.37 26.52 0.58
CA ASN A 5 4.26 25.51 -0.45
C ASN A 5 5.67 25.11 -0.88
N VAL A 6 6.26 24.12 -0.21
CA VAL A 6 7.48 23.47 -0.68
C VAL A 6 7.02 22.49 -1.77
N CYS A 7 7.40 22.77 -2.99
CA CYS A 7 7.09 21.95 -4.15
C CYS A 7 7.71 20.56 -3.99
N TYR A 8 7.01 19.50 -4.44
CA TYR A 8 7.45 18.10 -4.42
C TYR A 8 8.88 17.89 -4.98
N SER A 9 9.28 18.69 -5.98
CA SER A 9 10.61 18.66 -6.62
C SER A 9 11.77 19.02 -5.71
N ASP A 10 11.53 19.72 -4.57
CA ASP A 10 12.61 20.25 -3.73
C ASP A 10 12.99 19.34 -2.56
N ARG A 11 12.34 18.18 -2.40
CA ARG A 11 12.54 17.25 -1.28
C ARG A 11 13.44 16.04 -1.60
N MET A 12 14.13 16.03 -2.72
CA MET A 12 15.12 14.97 -2.97
C MET A 12 16.27 15.13 -1.96
N SER A 13 16.46 14.10 -1.13
CA SER A 13 17.52 14.10 -0.12
C SER A 13 18.89 14.22 -0.77
N LYS A 14 19.80 14.96 -0.12
CA LYS A 14 21.19 15.14 -0.57
C LYS A 14 22.04 13.85 -0.52
N ASP A 15 21.48 12.75 -0.01
CA ASP A 15 22.18 11.48 0.26
C ASP A 15 21.98 10.41 -0.83
N GLY A 16 21.43 10.74 -2.00
CA GLY A 16 21.19 9.77 -3.08
C GLY A 16 20.05 8.77 -2.80
N ASP A 17 19.31 8.93 -1.70
CA ASP A 17 18.14 8.15 -1.34
C ASP A 17 16.89 8.75 -1.98
N SER A 18 16.17 7.99 -2.81
CA SER A 18 14.95 8.44 -3.49
C SER A 18 13.71 8.48 -2.57
N TYR A 19 13.80 7.92 -1.36
CA TYR A 19 12.68 7.88 -0.43
C TYR A 19 12.36 9.26 0.17
N ILE A 20 11.09 9.66 0.06
CA ILE A 20 10.48 10.79 0.78
C ILE A 20 10.02 10.32 2.16
N ILE A 21 9.43 9.12 2.20
CA ILE A 21 9.03 8.41 3.41
C ILE A 21 9.51 6.95 3.30
N ARG A 22 10.23 6.49 4.30
CA ARG A 22 10.65 5.09 4.44
C ARG A 22 10.29 4.55 5.82
N PRO A 23 10.16 3.23 5.99
CA PRO A 23 9.93 2.63 7.29
C PRO A 23 11.04 3.00 8.28
N ASN A 24 10.66 3.13 9.55
CA ASN A 24 11.61 3.26 10.65
C ASN A 24 11.45 2.06 11.60
N PRO A 25 12.11 0.92 11.32
CA PRO A 25 11.97 -0.28 12.14
C PRO A 25 12.54 -0.13 13.56
N LEU A 26 13.32 0.93 13.80
CA LEU A 26 13.90 1.23 15.11
C LEU A 26 13.04 2.16 15.97
N ASP A 27 11.86 2.56 15.48
CA ASP A 27 10.93 3.36 16.30
C ASP A 27 10.38 2.52 17.46
N PRO A 28 10.71 2.87 18.72
CA PRO A 28 10.32 2.08 19.89
C PRO A 28 8.80 2.06 20.12
N ARG A 29 8.03 2.90 19.43
CA ARG A 29 6.56 2.91 19.52
C ARG A 29 5.92 1.81 18.69
N LEU A 30 6.66 1.23 17.71
CA LEU A 30 6.14 0.31 16.70
C LEU A 30 6.43 -1.17 17.01
N THR A 31 7.32 -1.44 17.97
CA THR A 31 7.65 -2.81 18.39
C THR A 31 7.77 -2.92 19.91
N GLU A 32 7.48 -4.12 20.42
CA GLU A 32 7.71 -4.49 21.81
C GLU A 32 8.61 -5.71 21.87
N ARG A 33 9.51 -5.78 22.88
CA ARG A 33 10.28 -6.97 23.16
C ARG A 33 9.51 -7.92 24.06
N VAL A 34 9.37 -9.16 23.62
CA VAL A 34 8.70 -10.21 24.38
C VAL A 34 9.61 -11.43 24.53
N SER A 35 9.54 -12.05 25.69
CA SER A 35 10.28 -13.29 25.99
C SER A 35 9.42 -14.50 25.63
N GLY A 36 10.04 -15.52 25.05
CA GLY A 36 9.40 -16.77 24.68
C GLY A 36 10.37 -17.93 24.75
N VAL A 37 10.00 -19.05 24.12
CA VAL A 37 10.87 -20.21 23.91
C VAL A 37 10.87 -20.60 22.43
N ASP A 38 12.00 -21.05 21.94
CA ASP A 38 12.14 -21.59 20.59
C ASP A 38 11.79 -23.09 20.52
N GLN A 39 11.96 -23.71 19.36
CA GLN A 39 11.69 -25.15 19.13
C GLN A 39 12.60 -26.09 19.93
N THR A 40 13.68 -25.59 20.51
CA THR A 40 14.59 -26.38 21.38
C THR A 40 14.23 -26.27 22.86
N GLY A 41 13.26 -25.43 23.22
CA GLY A 41 12.91 -25.08 24.61
C GLY A 41 13.82 -24.01 25.20
N SER A 42 14.72 -23.42 24.41
CA SER A 42 15.61 -22.34 24.88
C SER A 42 14.86 -21.04 25.00
N ARG A 43 15.16 -20.24 26.02
CA ARG A 43 14.59 -18.89 26.17
C ARG A 43 15.13 -17.97 25.08
N ILE A 44 14.24 -17.24 24.44
CA ILE A 44 14.56 -16.21 23.45
C ILE A 44 13.86 -14.90 23.82
N GLU A 45 14.40 -13.79 23.31
CA GLU A 45 13.73 -12.50 23.23
C GLU A 45 13.56 -12.13 21.76
N THR A 46 12.38 -11.67 21.39
CA THR A 46 12.07 -11.26 20.01
C THR A 46 11.27 -9.96 19.99
N SER A 47 11.42 -9.17 18.93
CA SER A 47 10.59 -8.00 18.67
C SER A 47 9.27 -8.45 18.05
N VAL A 48 8.15 -7.92 18.56
CA VAL A 48 6.82 -8.09 17.97
C VAL A 48 6.23 -6.73 17.62
N THR A 49 5.47 -6.67 16.55
CA THR A 49 4.83 -5.43 16.10
C THR A 49 3.71 -5.03 17.06
N VAL A 50 3.69 -3.75 17.43
CA VAL A 50 2.59 -3.15 18.18
C VAL A 50 1.35 -3.04 17.32
N GLU A 51 0.18 -3.32 17.88
CA GLU A 51 -1.11 -3.16 17.24
C GLU A 51 -2.04 -2.37 18.16
N ARG A 52 -2.60 -1.25 17.66
CA ARG A 52 -3.46 -0.35 18.44
C ARG A 52 -4.72 0.00 17.65
N ALA A 53 -5.81 0.23 18.37
CA ALA A 53 -7.04 0.74 17.78
C ALA A 53 -6.89 2.22 17.44
N LEU A 54 -7.35 2.62 16.24
CA LEU A 54 -7.45 4.01 15.80
C LEU A 54 -8.89 4.26 15.32
N THR A 55 -9.58 5.20 15.94
CA THR A 55 -10.93 5.57 15.55
C THR A 55 -10.92 6.76 14.60
N ILE A 56 -11.53 6.62 13.43
CA ILE A 56 -11.59 7.63 12.38
C ILE A 56 -12.96 8.28 12.37
N PHE A 57 -12.98 9.61 12.48
CA PHE A 57 -14.17 10.44 12.34
C PHE A 57 -14.13 11.23 11.03
N LEU A 58 -15.29 11.43 10.42
CA LEU A 58 -15.50 12.39 9.35
C LEU A 58 -16.48 13.43 9.85
N ASN A 59 -16.01 14.68 10.03
CA ASN A 59 -16.72 15.76 10.72
C ASN A 59 -17.08 15.34 12.16
N SER A 60 -18.36 15.26 12.50
CA SER A 60 -18.84 14.84 13.83
C SER A 60 -19.20 13.36 13.92
N GLN A 61 -18.95 12.58 12.87
CA GLN A 61 -19.41 11.21 12.77
C GLN A 61 -18.28 10.22 12.87
N GLU A 62 -18.41 9.26 13.77
CA GLU A 62 -17.56 8.08 13.81
C GLU A 62 -17.81 7.19 12.58
N ILE A 63 -16.75 6.85 11.89
CA ILE A 63 -16.80 6.04 10.68
C ILE A 63 -16.36 4.61 10.96
N VAL A 64 -15.23 4.45 11.65
CA VAL A 64 -14.58 3.15 11.82
C VAL A 64 -13.53 3.20 12.91
N THR A 65 -13.31 2.07 13.59
CA THR A 65 -12.10 1.82 14.37
C THR A 65 -11.29 0.74 13.67
N ALA A 66 -10.04 1.05 13.32
CA ALA A 66 -9.11 0.17 12.62
C ALA A 66 -7.95 -0.21 13.53
N MET A 67 -7.52 -1.48 13.48
CA MET A 67 -6.27 -1.91 14.11
C MET A 67 -5.10 -1.55 13.20
N THR A 68 -4.11 -0.82 13.73
CA THR A 68 -2.97 -0.27 12.99
C THR A 68 -1.73 -0.20 13.89
N ILE A 69 -0.55 -0.02 13.31
CA ILE A 69 0.68 0.28 14.06
C ILE A 69 0.72 1.74 14.56
N SER A 70 -0.29 2.54 14.25
CA SER A 70 -0.48 3.93 14.67
C SER A 70 0.58 4.93 14.18
N ASP A 71 1.39 4.58 13.19
CA ASP A 71 2.18 5.57 12.45
C ASP A 71 1.32 6.23 11.35
N TYR A 72 1.58 7.48 11.05
CA TYR A 72 0.86 8.28 10.03
C TYR A 72 -0.68 8.21 10.12
N PRO A 73 -1.28 8.40 11.31
CA PRO A 73 -2.72 8.24 11.52
C PRO A 73 -3.56 9.15 10.65
N GLU A 74 -3.10 10.39 10.37
CA GLU A 74 -3.82 11.35 9.52
C GLU A 74 -3.84 10.90 8.06
N TYR A 75 -2.75 10.32 7.54
CA TYR A 75 -2.73 9.75 6.19
C TYR A 75 -3.64 8.53 6.11
N LEU A 76 -3.63 7.66 7.12
CA LEU A 76 -4.53 6.52 7.20
C LEU A 76 -6.00 6.96 7.14
N ALA A 77 -6.38 7.95 7.95
CA ALA A 77 -7.75 8.45 8.01
C ALA A 77 -8.23 9.03 6.67
N ILE A 78 -7.44 9.92 6.07
CA ILE A 78 -7.77 10.52 4.78
C ILE A 78 -7.87 9.44 3.69
N GLY A 79 -6.89 8.55 3.60
CA GLY A 79 -6.86 7.53 2.56
C GLY A 79 -7.95 6.49 2.73
N TYR A 80 -8.29 6.11 3.96
CA TYR A 80 -9.45 5.27 4.25
C TYR A 80 -10.73 5.92 3.70
N LEU A 81 -10.99 7.18 4.05
CA LEU A 81 -12.19 7.89 3.62
C LEU A 81 -12.26 8.04 2.09
N LEU A 82 -11.13 8.32 1.42
CA LEU A 82 -11.03 8.36 -0.04
C LEU A 82 -11.38 7.00 -0.65
N ASN A 83 -10.74 5.94 -0.16
CA ASN A 83 -10.92 4.59 -0.70
C ASN A 83 -12.28 3.99 -0.38
N GLN A 84 -12.99 4.50 0.63
CA GLN A 84 -14.39 4.17 0.92
C GLN A 84 -15.39 5.13 0.23
N HIS A 85 -14.94 6.07 -0.62
CA HIS A 85 -15.78 7.04 -1.30
C HIS A 85 -16.60 7.94 -0.35
N MET A 86 -16.12 8.15 0.84
CA MET A 86 -16.69 9.07 1.81
C MET A 86 -16.10 10.48 1.67
N LEU A 87 -14.83 10.55 1.24
CA LEU A 87 -14.12 11.72 0.79
C LEU A 87 -13.90 11.61 -0.73
N LEU A 88 -14.09 12.71 -1.45
CA LEU A 88 -13.86 12.79 -2.90
C LEU A 88 -12.55 13.53 -3.18
N PRO A 89 -11.91 13.30 -4.36
CA PRO A 89 -10.65 13.97 -4.70
C PRO A 89 -10.73 15.50 -4.74
N ASP A 90 -11.91 16.06 -4.99
CA ASP A 90 -12.19 17.50 -5.05
C ASP A 90 -12.74 18.09 -3.75
N ASP A 91 -12.94 17.27 -2.70
CA ASP A 91 -13.38 17.76 -1.41
C ASP A 91 -12.31 18.65 -0.76
N VAL A 92 -12.78 19.75 -0.16
CA VAL A 92 -11.93 20.64 0.62
C VAL A 92 -11.86 20.13 2.06
N VAL A 93 -10.73 19.54 2.41
CA VAL A 93 -10.39 19.20 3.79
C VAL A 93 -9.97 20.46 4.51
N THR A 94 -10.70 20.82 5.57
CA THR A 94 -10.50 22.05 6.36
C THR A 94 -9.62 21.83 7.59
N GLY A 95 -9.48 20.57 8.03
CA GLY A 95 -8.63 20.20 9.15
C GLY A 95 -8.52 18.69 9.28
N VAL A 96 -7.41 18.24 9.83
CA VAL A 96 -7.19 16.86 10.26
C VAL A 96 -6.51 16.94 11.60
N ASP A 97 -7.18 16.46 12.64
CA ASP A 97 -6.69 16.51 14.00
C ASP A 97 -6.56 15.10 14.55
N TYR A 98 -5.39 14.79 15.07
CA TYR A 98 -5.09 13.53 15.74
C TYR A 98 -4.94 13.77 17.24
N ASP A 99 -5.70 13.02 18.02
CA ASP A 99 -5.57 12.93 19.46
C ASP A 99 -4.92 11.58 19.81
N GLU A 100 -3.67 11.63 20.25
CA GLU A 100 -2.88 10.43 20.54
C GLU A 100 -3.39 9.71 21.80
N GLU A 101 -3.86 10.45 22.84
CA GLU A 101 -4.34 9.86 24.09
C GLU A 101 -5.63 9.08 23.86
N LEU A 102 -6.54 9.62 23.07
CA LEU A 102 -7.80 8.99 22.71
C LEU A 102 -7.68 8.03 21.53
N SER A 103 -6.54 8.04 20.82
CA SER A 103 -6.35 7.30 19.56
C SER A 103 -7.45 7.59 18.52
N VAL A 104 -7.73 8.87 18.31
CA VAL A 104 -8.80 9.38 17.45
C VAL A 104 -8.25 10.32 16.38
N VAL A 105 -8.67 10.12 15.12
CA VAL A 105 -8.44 11.10 14.05
C VAL A 105 -9.76 11.65 13.56
N VAL A 106 -9.86 12.99 13.52
CA VAL A 106 -11.02 13.72 12.98
C VAL A 106 -10.64 14.41 11.68
N VAL A 107 -11.22 13.98 10.57
CA VAL A 107 -11.11 14.67 9.27
C VAL A 107 -12.29 15.58 9.09
N ARG A 108 -12.05 16.89 8.87
CA ARG A 108 -13.10 17.89 8.65
C ARG A 108 -13.13 18.34 7.20
N THR A 109 -14.35 18.44 6.67
CA THR A 109 -14.59 18.87 5.29
C THR A 109 -15.63 19.98 5.23
N LYS A 110 -15.57 20.83 4.18
CA LYS A 110 -16.62 21.81 3.91
C LYS A 110 -17.94 21.16 3.53
N ARG A 111 -17.88 20.05 2.78
CA ARG A 111 -19.06 19.32 2.33
C ARG A 111 -19.65 18.49 3.46
N LYS A 112 -20.97 18.57 3.66
CA LYS A 112 -21.71 17.61 4.50
C LYS A 112 -21.79 16.28 3.76
N THR A 113 -21.38 15.20 4.41
CA THR A 113 -21.28 13.87 3.79
C THR A 113 -22.57 13.05 3.95
N ASN A 114 -22.86 12.19 2.98
CA ASN A 114 -24.02 11.28 2.99
C ASN A 114 -23.65 9.89 3.51
N TYR A 115 -22.67 9.79 4.40
CA TYR A 115 -22.09 8.51 4.81
C TYR A 115 -23.13 7.54 5.40
N GLU A 116 -24.19 7.97 6.08
CA GLU A 116 -25.23 7.11 6.62
C GLU A 116 -25.91 6.24 5.55
N LYS A 117 -26.15 6.82 4.36
CA LYS A 117 -26.71 6.07 3.23
C LYS A 117 -25.72 5.03 2.69
N LYS A 118 -24.44 5.33 2.75
CA LYS A 118 -23.34 4.47 2.27
C LYS A 118 -23.06 3.32 3.23
N LEU A 119 -23.14 3.55 4.55
CA LEU A 119 -22.95 2.50 5.56
C LEU A 119 -23.96 1.35 5.46
N LYS A 120 -25.15 1.60 4.92
CA LYS A 120 -26.19 0.56 4.74
C LYS A 120 -25.86 -0.49 3.66
N LYS A 121 -24.87 -0.21 2.80
CA LYS A 121 -24.46 -1.08 1.67
C LYS A 121 -23.12 -1.78 1.89
N LYS A 122 -22.71 -1.98 3.14
CA LYS A 122 -21.43 -2.63 3.45
C LYS A 122 -21.45 -4.11 3.06
N VAL A 123 -20.43 -4.55 2.34
CA VAL A 123 -20.12 -5.96 2.09
C VAL A 123 -18.85 -6.32 2.84
N GLN A 124 -18.89 -7.37 3.64
CA GLN A 124 -17.71 -7.88 4.35
C GLN A 124 -16.83 -8.66 3.37
N THR A 125 -15.60 -8.22 3.18
CA THR A 125 -14.63 -8.85 2.28
C THR A 125 -13.65 -9.74 3.05
N SER A 126 -12.96 -10.64 2.32
CA SER A 126 -12.08 -11.67 2.87
C SER A 126 -10.78 -11.11 3.49
N GLY A 127 -10.83 -10.31 4.50
CA GLY A 127 -9.65 -9.78 5.17
C GLY A 127 -9.81 -8.41 5.81
N CYS A 128 -11.04 -7.89 5.79
CA CYS A 128 -11.40 -6.70 6.57
C CYS A 128 -12.71 -6.98 7.30
N ALA A 129 -12.69 -7.00 8.62
CA ALA A 129 -13.88 -7.18 9.45
C ALA A 129 -14.91 -6.05 9.30
N GLN A 130 -14.52 -4.92 8.70
CA GLN A 130 -15.27 -3.67 8.68
C GLN A 130 -16.17 -3.49 7.45
N GLY A 131 -16.06 -4.37 6.44
CA GLY A 131 -16.81 -4.29 5.19
C GLY A 131 -16.43 -3.08 4.32
N THR A 132 -16.64 -3.24 3.03
CA THR A 132 -16.43 -2.22 2.01
C THR A 132 -17.76 -1.75 1.47
N VAL A 133 -17.93 -0.47 1.15
CA VAL A 133 -19.12 0.07 0.46
C VAL A 133 -19.10 -0.39 -1.00
N PHE A 134 -19.46 -1.65 -1.20
CA PHE A 134 -19.14 -2.41 -2.41
C PHE A 134 -19.92 -1.94 -3.65
N GLY A 135 -21.22 -1.64 -3.50
CA GLY A 135 -22.07 -1.25 -4.63
C GLY A 135 -21.61 0.04 -5.29
N ASP A 136 -21.34 1.08 -4.50
CA ASP A 136 -20.87 2.38 -4.99
C ASP A 136 -19.47 2.29 -5.59
N LEU A 137 -18.64 1.33 -5.12
CA LEU A 137 -17.28 1.12 -5.62
C LEU A 137 -17.29 0.45 -6.99
N MET A 138 -18.20 -0.50 -7.23
CA MET A 138 -18.32 -1.17 -8.52
C MET A 138 -18.87 -0.22 -9.60
N GLU A 139 -19.87 0.58 -9.27
CA GLU A 139 -20.42 1.60 -10.18
C GLU A 139 -19.35 2.64 -10.55
N ALA A 140 -18.51 3.04 -9.59
CA ALA A 140 -17.39 3.95 -9.85
C ALA A 140 -16.31 3.33 -10.75
N LEU A 141 -16.08 2.00 -10.64
CA LEU A 141 -15.08 1.30 -11.48
C LEU A 141 -15.53 1.12 -12.94
N GLU A 142 -16.82 0.97 -13.19
CA GLU A 142 -17.34 0.79 -14.55
C GLU A 142 -17.00 1.95 -15.49
N ASN A 143 -16.77 3.14 -14.92
CA ASN A 143 -16.47 4.36 -15.66
C ASN A 143 -15.00 4.80 -15.61
N VAL A 144 -14.12 4.03 -14.92
CA VAL A 144 -12.70 4.36 -14.81
C VAL A 144 -11.88 3.54 -15.78
N THR A 145 -11.19 4.22 -16.70
CA THR A 145 -10.13 3.64 -17.52
C THR A 145 -8.82 4.32 -17.18
N LEU A 146 -7.89 3.55 -16.64
CA LEU A 146 -6.57 4.07 -16.30
C LEU A 146 -5.76 4.41 -17.57
N PRO A 147 -4.87 5.42 -17.48
CA PRO A 147 -3.96 5.74 -18.59
C PRO A 147 -3.04 4.56 -18.89
N LYS A 148 -2.65 4.42 -20.16
CA LYS A 148 -1.61 3.46 -20.54
C LYS A 148 -0.27 3.94 -19.98
N ALA A 149 0.39 3.10 -19.19
CA ALA A 149 1.72 3.34 -18.67
C ALA A 149 2.64 2.16 -19.01
N GLU A 150 3.82 2.46 -19.52
CA GLU A 150 4.85 1.47 -19.81
C GLU A 150 5.51 1.00 -18.52
N LEU A 151 5.80 -0.30 -18.43
CA LEU A 151 6.63 -0.89 -17.39
C LEU A 151 7.81 -1.63 -18.03
N ARG A 152 9.03 -1.26 -17.67
CA ARG A 152 10.23 -1.99 -18.10
C ARG A 152 10.60 -3.07 -17.09
N THR A 153 11.05 -4.22 -17.58
CA THR A 153 11.54 -5.30 -16.69
C THR A 153 12.76 -4.87 -15.88
N SER A 154 13.62 -4.02 -16.44
CA SER A 154 14.73 -3.40 -15.70
C SER A 154 14.25 -2.61 -14.47
N TRP A 155 13.20 -1.80 -14.63
CA TRP A 155 12.62 -1.05 -13.51
C TRP A 155 12.02 -1.97 -12.45
N LEU A 156 11.26 -2.98 -12.88
CA LEU A 156 10.65 -3.94 -11.97
C LEU A 156 11.68 -4.64 -11.09
N TYR A 157 12.79 -5.10 -11.71
CA TYR A 157 13.83 -5.82 -10.99
C TYR A 157 14.61 -4.91 -10.04
N ALA A 158 15.00 -3.72 -10.49
CA ALA A 158 15.68 -2.75 -9.65
C ALA A 158 14.80 -2.29 -8.47
N LEU A 159 13.53 -1.96 -8.73
CA LEU A 159 12.57 -1.57 -7.71
C LEU A 159 12.37 -2.66 -6.65
N THR A 160 12.13 -3.89 -7.07
CA THR A 160 11.94 -5.01 -6.13
C THR A 160 13.19 -5.30 -5.31
N GLN A 161 14.38 -5.13 -5.87
CA GLN A 161 15.63 -5.25 -5.16
C GLN A 161 15.77 -4.16 -4.09
N LYS A 162 15.55 -2.88 -4.45
CA LYS A 162 15.59 -1.75 -3.52
C LYS A 162 14.62 -1.95 -2.35
N ILE A 163 13.37 -2.35 -2.63
CA ILE A 163 12.36 -2.61 -1.59
C ILE A 163 12.79 -3.75 -0.64
N ASN A 164 13.31 -4.85 -1.20
CA ASN A 164 13.69 -6.02 -0.39
C ASN A 164 14.93 -5.78 0.48
N THR A 165 15.75 -4.78 0.18
CA THR A 165 16.94 -4.41 0.96
C THR A 165 16.70 -3.24 1.91
N THR A 166 15.55 -2.55 1.79
CA THR A 166 15.19 -1.45 2.68
C THR A 166 14.89 -1.98 4.08
N PRO A 167 15.54 -1.47 5.14
CA PRO A 167 15.19 -1.77 6.53
C PRO A 167 13.72 -1.49 6.79
N SER A 168 13.00 -2.42 7.39
CA SER A 168 11.55 -2.38 7.54
C SER A 168 11.09 -3.20 8.75
N LEU A 169 9.93 -2.88 9.28
CA LEU A 169 9.29 -3.67 10.33
C LEU A 169 9.03 -5.11 9.90
N TYR A 170 8.78 -5.33 8.60
CA TYR A 170 8.64 -6.67 8.05
C TYR A 170 9.90 -7.53 8.26
N LEU A 171 11.07 -6.93 8.11
CA LEU A 171 12.35 -7.63 8.33
C LEU A 171 12.68 -7.79 9.82
N GLU A 172 12.28 -6.83 10.66
CA GLU A 172 12.57 -6.81 12.10
C GLU A 172 11.62 -7.70 12.89
N ALA A 173 10.31 -7.59 12.69
CA ALA A 173 9.30 -8.21 13.54
C ALA A 173 8.35 -9.17 12.80
N GLY A 174 8.37 -9.23 11.49
CA GLY A 174 7.38 -9.97 10.70
C GLY A 174 5.97 -9.37 10.84
N ALA A 175 4.92 -10.16 10.76
CA ALA A 175 3.51 -9.81 11.01
C ALA A 175 3.02 -8.45 10.46
N ILE A 176 3.59 -7.98 9.37
CA ILE A 176 3.36 -6.66 8.78
C ILE A 176 3.20 -6.75 7.27
N HIS A 177 2.49 -5.78 6.69
CA HIS A 177 2.40 -5.61 5.24
C HIS A 177 3.02 -4.28 4.84
N GLY A 178 3.84 -4.31 3.77
CA GLY A 178 4.41 -3.12 3.17
C GLY A 178 3.73 -2.74 1.87
N CYS A 179 3.56 -1.44 1.65
CA CYS A 179 3.15 -0.84 0.39
C CYS A 179 4.12 0.26 -0.01
N VAL A 180 4.44 0.32 -1.30
CA VAL A 180 5.39 1.30 -1.85
C VAL A 180 4.78 1.99 -3.05
N LEU A 181 4.81 3.32 -3.03
CA LEU A 181 4.61 4.14 -4.22
C LEU A 181 5.96 4.41 -4.86
N ALA A 182 6.06 4.15 -6.15
CA ALA A 182 7.31 4.33 -6.90
C ALA A 182 7.07 5.05 -8.23
N GLN A 183 8.15 5.58 -8.80
CA GLN A 183 8.18 6.11 -10.15
C GLN A 183 9.34 5.46 -10.88
N ARG A 184 9.05 4.71 -11.95
CA ARG A 184 10.02 3.84 -12.63
C ARG A 184 10.63 2.84 -11.62
N ASP A 185 11.93 2.85 -11.43
CA ASP A 185 12.66 2.00 -10.47
C ASP A 185 12.97 2.70 -9.13
N GLU A 186 12.46 3.94 -8.94
CA GLU A 186 12.72 4.72 -7.73
C GLU A 186 11.53 4.64 -6.75
N PRO A 187 11.70 4.01 -5.57
CA PRO A 187 10.71 4.04 -4.52
C PRO A 187 10.64 5.44 -3.90
N LEU A 188 9.43 5.99 -3.75
CA LEU A 188 9.19 7.32 -3.22
C LEU A 188 8.65 7.27 -1.78
N VAL A 189 7.64 6.46 -1.56
CA VAL A 189 7.00 6.32 -0.25
C VAL A 189 6.82 4.86 0.07
N TYR A 190 7.35 4.43 1.21
CA TYR A 190 7.17 3.09 1.72
C TYR A 190 6.51 3.17 3.10
N MET A 191 5.29 2.69 3.19
CA MET A 191 4.51 2.63 4.42
C MET A 191 4.15 1.19 4.77
N GLU A 192 4.16 0.89 6.06
CA GLU A 192 3.85 -0.42 6.61
C GLU A 192 2.63 -0.37 7.52
N ASP A 193 1.94 -1.49 7.65
CA ASP A 193 0.88 -1.69 8.64
C ASP A 193 0.61 -3.18 8.86
N VAL A 194 0.02 -3.56 10.00
CA VAL A 194 -0.48 -4.92 10.27
C VAL A 194 -1.53 -5.33 9.23
N GLY A 195 -2.33 -4.37 8.76
CA GLY A 195 -3.32 -4.54 7.69
C GLY A 195 -2.81 -4.03 6.34
N ARG A 196 -2.74 -4.90 5.29
CA ARG A 196 -2.39 -4.44 3.93
C ARG A 196 -3.26 -3.30 3.43
N HIS A 197 -4.54 -3.26 3.84
CA HIS A 197 -5.48 -2.21 3.46
C HIS A 197 -5.14 -0.87 4.11
N ASN A 198 -4.68 -0.89 5.35
CA ASN A 198 -4.22 0.32 6.03
C ASN A 198 -2.95 0.89 5.37
N ALA A 199 -1.98 0.03 5.02
CA ALA A 199 -0.77 0.48 4.33
C ALA A 199 -1.08 1.15 2.97
N VAL A 200 -2.06 0.63 2.21
CA VAL A 200 -2.56 1.29 0.99
C VAL A 200 -3.20 2.63 1.31
N ASP A 201 -4.06 2.67 2.33
CA ASP A 201 -4.78 3.88 2.70
C ASP A 201 -3.84 4.99 3.16
N LYS A 202 -2.78 4.67 3.91
CA LYS A 202 -1.74 5.64 4.27
C LYS A 202 -1.11 6.30 3.02
N ILE A 203 -0.78 5.52 1.99
CA ILE A 203 -0.22 6.07 0.74
C ILE A 203 -1.27 6.90 -0.01
N ALA A 204 -2.52 6.45 -0.08
CA ALA A 204 -3.61 7.21 -0.71
C ALA A 204 -3.81 8.58 -0.02
N GLY A 205 -3.80 8.60 1.31
CA GLY A 205 -3.90 9.83 2.09
C GLY A 205 -2.71 10.77 1.90
N TRP A 206 -1.50 10.22 1.83
CA TRP A 206 -0.30 10.99 1.53
C TRP A 206 -0.39 11.61 0.13
N MET A 207 -0.73 10.82 -0.90
CA MET A 207 -0.89 11.32 -2.28
C MET A 207 -1.90 12.46 -2.36
N PHE A 208 -3.02 12.35 -1.64
CA PHE A 208 -4.05 13.40 -1.60
C PHE A 208 -3.53 14.70 -0.97
N ARG A 209 -2.85 14.61 0.18
CA ARG A 209 -2.32 15.79 0.88
C ARG A 209 -1.20 16.48 0.12
N GLU A 210 -0.29 15.70 -0.46
CA GLU A 210 0.86 16.20 -1.22
C GLU A 210 0.51 16.49 -2.70
N LYS A 211 -0.73 16.25 -3.12
CA LYS A 211 -1.24 16.46 -4.49
C LYS A 211 -0.40 15.75 -5.55
N VAL A 212 -0.04 14.50 -5.27
CA VAL A 212 0.83 13.70 -6.13
C VAL A 212 0.05 13.14 -7.30
N SER A 213 0.55 13.36 -8.52
CA SER A 213 0.00 12.74 -9.74
C SER A 213 0.21 11.23 -9.72
N ALA A 214 -0.83 10.47 -10.08
CA ALA A 214 -0.82 9.01 -10.10
C ALA A 214 -0.41 8.42 -11.46
N ALA A 215 -0.50 9.19 -12.54
CA ALA A 215 -0.50 8.71 -13.93
C ALA A 215 0.78 7.96 -14.34
N ASP A 216 1.90 8.24 -13.71
CA ASP A 216 3.23 7.66 -13.99
C ASP A 216 3.77 6.83 -12.81
N LYS A 217 2.90 6.49 -11.85
CA LYS A 217 3.31 5.78 -10.65
C LYS A 217 3.11 4.28 -10.76
N ILE A 218 3.94 3.57 -10.00
CA ILE A 218 3.86 2.14 -9.74
C ILE A 218 3.49 1.96 -8.28
N PHE A 219 2.50 1.10 -8.02
CA PHE A 219 2.14 0.69 -6.67
C PHE A 219 2.61 -0.74 -6.42
N TYR A 220 3.45 -0.92 -5.42
CA TYR A 220 3.92 -2.24 -4.98
C TYR A 220 3.31 -2.59 -3.63
N THR A 221 2.96 -3.86 -3.42
CA THR A 221 2.49 -4.38 -2.13
C THR A 221 3.06 -5.76 -1.83
N THR A 222 3.24 -6.07 -0.54
CA THR A 222 3.54 -7.44 -0.09
C THR A 222 2.27 -8.30 0.00
N GLY A 223 1.09 -7.68 0.01
CA GLY A 223 -0.21 -8.32 0.16
C GLY A 223 -0.71 -9.03 -1.11
N ARG A 224 -1.73 -9.87 -0.94
CA ARG A 224 -2.42 -10.53 -2.06
C ARG A 224 -3.12 -9.51 -2.95
N LEU A 225 -3.15 -9.78 -4.25
CA LEU A 225 -3.86 -9.00 -5.27
C LEU A 225 -5.32 -9.46 -5.34
N THR A 226 -6.10 -9.00 -4.37
CA THR A 226 -7.56 -9.23 -4.29
C THR A 226 -8.31 -8.13 -5.04
N SER A 227 -9.61 -8.35 -5.29
CA SER A 227 -10.50 -7.33 -5.85
C SER A 227 -10.39 -5.98 -5.13
N GLU A 228 -10.33 -5.97 -3.80
CA GLU A 228 -10.20 -4.78 -2.98
C GLU A 228 -8.89 -4.00 -3.25
N MET A 229 -7.77 -4.72 -3.35
CA MET A 229 -6.48 -4.09 -3.66
C MET A 229 -6.49 -3.45 -5.06
N VAL A 230 -7.09 -4.14 -6.03
CA VAL A 230 -7.27 -3.61 -7.39
C VAL A 230 -8.17 -2.37 -7.37
N ILE A 231 -9.32 -2.45 -6.70
CA ILE A 231 -10.27 -1.34 -6.57
C ILE A 231 -9.57 -0.10 -6.00
N LYS A 232 -8.86 -0.25 -4.86
CA LYS A 232 -8.14 0.86 -4.23
C LYS A 232 -7.09 1.46 -5.16
N THR A 233 -6.29 0.64 -5.84
CA THR A 233 -5.26 1.11 -6.78
C THR A 233 -5.85 1.86 -7.96
N VAL A 234 -6.96 1.36 -8.54
CA VAL A 234 -7.68 2.02 -9.63
C VAL A 234 -8.23 3.37 -9.17
N ARG A 235 -8.78 3.44 -7.97
CA ARG A 235 -9.29 4.70 -7.39
C ARG A 235 -8.21 5.72 -7.12
N MET A 236 -7.02 5.26 -6.73
CA MET A 236 -5.85 6.13 -6.61
C MET A 236 -5.37 6.65 -7.98
N GLY A 237 -5.89 6.11 -9.10
CA GLY A 237 -5.51 6.48 -10.45
C GLY A 237 -4.16 5.89 -10.90
N ILE A 238 -3.63 4.90 -10.19
CA ILE A 238 -2.31 4.33 -10.45
C ILE A 238 -2.43 3.21 -11.50
N PRO A 239 -1.69 3.30 -12.63
CA PRO A 239 -1.87 2.37 -13.76
C PRO A 239 -1.16 1.03 -13.61
N ILE A 240 -0.26 0.86 -12.63
CA ILE A 240 0.56 -0.35 -12.47
C ILE A 240 0.50 -0.81 -11.01
N LEU A 241 0.08 -2.06 -10.79
CA LEU A 241 0.05 -2.71 -9.48
C LEU A 241 0.91 -3.96 -9.49
N ILE A 242 1.88 -4.00 -8.60
CA ILE A 242 2.83 -5.10 -8.44
C ILE A 242 2.71 -5.72 -7.06
N SER A 243 2.80 -7.05 -6.96
CA SER A 243 2.90 -7.75 -5.67
C SER A 243 3.87 -8.93 -5.71
N ARG A 244 4.54 -9.17 -4.58
CA ARG A 244 5.26 -10.43 -4.35
C ARG A 244 4.34 -11.63 -4.10
N SER A 245 3.05 -11.39 -3.85
CA SER A 245 2.03 -12.40 -3.55
C SER A 245 1.21 -12.77 -4.80
N GLY A 246 0.20 -13.62 -4.61
CA GLY A 246 -0.67 -14.12 -5.69
C GLY A 246 -1.93 -13.28 -5.91
N PHE A 247 -2.75 -13.76 -6.84
CA PHE A 247 -3.96 -13.11 -7.34
C PHE A 247 -5.23 -13.85 -6.89
N THR A 248 -6.36 -13.12 -6.92
CA THR A 248 -7.68 -13.74 -7.00
C THR A 248 -8.24 -13.58 -8.41
N ALA A 249 -9.08 -14.51 -8.87
CA ALA A 249 -9.68 -14.45 -10.21
C ALA A 249 -10.42 -13.14 -10.44
N TRP A 250 -11.19 -12.71 -9.45
CA TRP A 250 -11.95 -11.46 -9.55
C TRP A 250 -11.05 -10.22 -9.56
N GLY A 251 -9.93 -10.20 -8.82
CA GLY A 251 -8.93 -9.13 -8.92
C GLY A 251 -8.37 -9.02 -10.35
N VAL A 252 -8.09 -10.13 -11.01
CA VAL A 252 -7.63 -10.13 -12.42
C VAL A 252 -8.70 -9.59 -13.37
N GLU A 253 -9.96 -10.01 -13.21
CA GLU A 253 -11.07 -9.53 -14.02
C GLU A 253 -11.23 -8.00 -13.92
N LEU A 254 -11.24 -7.45 -12.70
CA LEU A 254 -11.34 -6.02 -12.47
C LEU A 254 -10.15 -5.25 -13.03
N ALA A 255 -8.93 -5.77 -12.89
CA ALA A 255 -7.73 -5.14 -13.44
C ALA A 255 -7.81 -5.02 -14.97
N ARG A 256 -8.29 -6.06 -15.66
CA ARG A 256 -8.50 -6.04 -17.11
C ARG A 256 -9.55 -5.01 -17.54
N LYS A 257 -10.67 -4.95 -16.82
CA LYS A 257 -11.74 -3.96 -17.07
C LYS A 257 -11.25 -2.52 -16.88
N ALA A 258 -10.47 -2.26 -15.86
CA ALA A 258 -9.96 -0.92 -15.53
C ALA A 258 -8.70 -0.51 -16.33
N ASN A 259 -8.19 -1.34 -17.22
CA ASN A 259 -6.91 -1.14 -17.92
C ASN A 259 -5.70 -1.02 -16.98
N LEU A 260 -5.71 -1.73 -15.82
CA LEU A 260 -4.60 -1.79 -14.87
C LEU A 260 -3.57 -2.83 -15.32
N THR A 261 -2.28 -2.50 -15.28
CA THR A 261 -1.21 -3.50 -15.39
C THR A 261 -1.09 -4.22 -14.05
N LEU A 262 -1.34 -5.55 -14.03
CA LEU A 262 -1.38 -6.36 -12.82
C LEU A 262 -0.31 -7.44 -12.82
N ILE A 263 0.67 -7.31 -11.92
CA ILE A 263 1.81 -8.20 -11.79
C ILE A 263 1.85 -8.78 -10.39
N GLY A 264 1.87 -10.09 -10.30
CA GLY A 264 2.03 -10.81 -9.03
C GLY A 264 3.18 -11.78 -9.03
N ARG A 265 3.45 -12.40 -7.86
CA ARG A 265 4.56 -13.32 -7.64
C ARG A 265 5.92 -12.73 -8.02
N ALA A 266 6.06 -11.40 -7.90
CA ALA A 266 7.28 -10.68 -8.21
C ALA A 266 8.34 -10.96 -7.14
N ARG A 267 9.31 -11.83 -7.46
CA ARG A 267 10.42 -12.24 -6.59
C ARG A 267 11.69 -12.38 -7.41
N GLY A 268 12.71 -11.58 -7.09
CA GLY A 268 13.92 -11.49 -7.90
C GLY A 268 13.56 -11.09 -9.33
N LYS A 269 13.97 -11.90 -10.31
CA LYS A 269 13.65 -11.68 -11.72
C LYS A 269 12.45 -12.49 -12.25
N ARG A 270 11.64 -13.07 -11.36
CA ARG A 270 10.42 -13.81 -11.71
C ARG A 270 9.20 -13.03 -11.38
N PHE A 271 8.23 -13.04 -12.27
CA PHE A 271 6.91 -12.46 -12.08
C PHE A 271 5.87 -13.15 -12.96
N VAL A 272 4.61 -12.86 -12.74
CA VAL A 272 3.48 -13.25 -13.59
C VAL A 272 2.64 -11.99 -13.83
N ALA A 273 2.41 -11.63 -15.09
CA ALA A 273 1.47 -10.60 -15.48
C ALA A 273 0.17 -11.26 -15.94
N LEU A 274 -0.97 -10.79 -15.41
CA LEU A 274 -2.31 -11.31 -15.77
C LEU A 274 -3.26 -10.23 -16.30
N ALA A 275 -2.80 -8.98 -16.39
CA ALA A 275 -3.45 -7.88 -17.09
C ALA A 275 -2.41 -6.85 -17.53
N GLY A 276 -2.60 -6.24 -18.68
CA GLY A 276 -1.71 -5.21 -19.22
C GLY A 276 -0.36 -5.74 -19.71
N GLU A 277 -0.32 -6.96 -20.17
CA GLU A 277 0.87 -7.63 -20.69
C GLU A 277 1.49 -6.89 -21.88
N ASP A 278 0.65 -6.24 -22.70
CA ASP A 278 1.03 -5.45 -23.87
C ASP A 278 1.81 -4.16 -23.52
N ARG A 279 1.86 -3.78 -22.25
CA ARG A 279 2.54 -2.59 -21.74
C ARG A 279 3.87 -2.88 -21.08
N ILE A 280 4.27 -4.16 -21.05
CA ILE A 280 5.54 -4.58 -20.46
C ILE A 280 6.62 -4.64 -21.53
N VAL A 281 7.66 -3.85 -21.34
CA VAL A 281 8.86 -3.85 -22.19
C VAL A 281 9.91 -4.78 -21.57
N PHE A 282 10.20 -5.85 -22.27
CA PHE A 282 11.24 -6.82 -21.87
C PHE A 282 12.60 -6.33 -22.38
N ASP A 283 13.27 -5.52 -21.57
CA ASP A 283 14.54 -4.85 -21.89
C ASP A 283 15.75 -5.49 -21.19
N GLN A 284 15.59 -6.71 -20.64
CA GLN A 284 16.66 -7.48 -19.99
C GLN A 284 17.00 -8.74 -20.81
N ASP A 285 18.26 -9.15 -20.79
CA ASP A 285 18.71 -10.37 -21.43
C ASP A 285 18.05 -11.60 -20.79
N LEU A 286 17.38 -12.42 -21.62
CA LEU A 286 16.69 -13.64 -21.18
C LEU A 286 17.65 -14.67 -20.58
N ALA A 287 18.84 -14.84 -21.13
CA ALA A 287 19.83 -15.78 -20.61
C ALA A 287 20.26 -15.41 -19.18
N PHE A 288 20.44 -14.12 -18.92
CA PHE A 288 20.74 -13.61 -17.59
C PHE A 288 19.58 -13.81 -16.59
N VAL A 289 18.32 -13.64 -17.04
CA VAL A 289 17.11 -13.85 -16.22
C VAL A 289 16.96 -15.33 -15.86
N GLU A 290 17.23 -16.24 -16.80
CA GLU A 290 17.13 -17.69 -16.59
C GLU A 290 18.20 -18.22 -15.62
N ASP A 291 19.44 -17.75 -15.72
CA ASP A 291 20.54 -18.13 -14.81
C ASP A 291 20.24 -17.72 -13.36
N GLU A 292 19.79 -16.50 -13.15
CA GLU A 292 19.36 -16.01 -11.82
C GLU A 292 18.18 -16.81 -11.25
N SER A 293 17.23 -17.20 -12.10
CA SER A 293 16.09 -18.02 -11.70
C SER A 293 16.49 -19.45 -11.31
N ALA A 294 17.50 -20.01 -11.97
CA ALA A 294 18.06 -21.33 -11.65
C ALA A 294 18.83 -21.30 -10.32
N LYS A 295 19.63 -20.25 -10.06
CA LYS A 295 20.32 -20.05 -8.77
C LYS A 295 19.37 -19.96 -7.60
N HIS A 296 18.23 -19.28 -7.75
CA HIS A 296 17.20 -19.19 -6.71
C HIS A 296 16.48 -20.51 -6.44
N ARG A 297 16.24 -21.33 -7.47
CA ARG A 297 15.67 -22.67 -7.31
C ARG A 297 16.61 -23.61 -6.55
N ARG A 298 17.91 -23.54 -6.82
CA ARG A 298 18.92 -24.35 -6.11
C ARG A 298 19.04 -23.97 -4.64
N LYS A 299 18.96 -22.66 -4.31
CA LYS A 299 18.98 -22.20 -2.90
C LYS A 299 17.72 -22.62 -2.12
N ALA A 300 16.55 -22.64 -2.75
CA ALA A 300 15.33 -23.10 -2.10
C ALA A 300 15.33 -24.61 -1.82
N ALA A 301 15.87 -25.41 -2.73
CA ALA A 301 15.98 -26.87 -2.57
C ALA A 301 17.00 -27.30 -1.48
N VAL A 302 17.96 -26.46 -1.12
CA VAL A 302 18.95 -26.72 -0.05
C VAL A 302 18.40 -26.42 1.36
N HIS A 303 17.26 -25.71 1.46
CA HIS A 303 16.62 -25.38 2.74
C HIS A 303 15.45 -26.31 3.09
N ASP A 304 15.08 -27.26 2.21
CA ASP A 304 14.02 -28.25 2.43
C ASP A 304 14.59 -29.65 2.82
N ASP A 305 15.91 -29.80 2.99
CA ASP A 305 16.60 -30.94 3.58
C ASP A 305 17.14 -30.56 4.97
#